data_3ce12639b5b68536ba6413ba8b7c17b6
#
_entry.id   3ce12639b5b68536ba6413ba8b7c17b6
#
_cell.length_a   1.000
_cell.length_b   1.000
_cell.length_c   1.000
_cell.angle_alpha   90.00
_cell.angle_beta   90.00
_cell.angle_gamma   90.00
#
_symmetry.space_group_name_H-M   'P 1'
#
loop_
_entity.id
_entity.type
_entity.pdbx_description
1 polymer ?
#
loop_
_entity_poly.entity_id
_entity_poly.type
_entity_poly.pdbx_seq_one_letter_code
_entity_poly.pdbx_strand_id
1 'polypeptide(L)'
;YKTVNTFCADCGTIDFASLCVRARQTGDRLRLTEKGGSRTLKKLMIDRKIPAAERDVLAVIADRSGVIAVQDIGMDLSRRPGNGARLEIKIERN
;
A
#
# COMPACT_ATOMS: atom_id res chain seq x y z
N TYR A 1 -6.69 -17.57 -11.49
CA TYR A 1 -5.99 -17.83 -10.24
C TYR A 1 -6.31 -16.77 -9.18
N LYS A 2 -5.97 -17.04 -7.96
CA LYS A 2 -6.36 -16.18 -6.84
C LYS A 2 -5.14 -15.63 -6.13
N THR A 3 -5.09 -14.30 -5.96
CA THR A 3 -4.04 -13.64 -5.20
C THR A 3 -4.60 -13.11 -3.89
N VAL A 4 -3.91 -13.34 -2.79
CA VAL A 4 -4.27 -12.81 -1.49
C VAL A 4 -3.09 -12.05 -0.91
N ASN A 5 -3.32 -10.79 -0.55
CA ASN A 5 -2.35 -9.93 0.14
C ASN A 5 -2.89 -9.60 1.53
N THR A 6 -2.08 -9.81 2.55
CA THR A 6 -2.45 -9.46 3.91
C THR A 6 -1.43 -8.48 4.48
N PHE A 7 -1.92 -7.36 5.00
CA PHE A 7 -1.10 -6.34 5.64
C PHE A 7 -1.60 -6.08 7.05
N CYS A 8 -0.68 -5.82 7.95
CA CYS A 8 -0.99 -5.47 9.34
C CYS A 8 -0.46 -4.07 9.60
N ALA A 9 -1.34 -3.12 9.84
CA ALA A 9 -0.96 -1.72 10.06
C ALA A 9 -1.28 -1.30 11.50
N ASP A 10 -0.51 -0.33 12.01
CA ASP A 10 -0.75 0.25 13.32
C ASP A 10 -1.94 1.21 13.24
N CYS A 11 -3.00 0.93 13.99
CA CYS A 11 -4.19 1.79 14.02
C CYS A 11 -3.87 3.23 14.40
N GLY A 12 -2.85 3.46 15.22
CA GLY A 12 -2.43 4.80 15.61
C GLY A 12 -1.87 5.64 14.47
N THR A 13 -1.49 5.02 13.36
CA THR A 13 -0.94 5.71 12.19
C THR A 13 -2.00 5.95 11.11
N ILE A 14 -3.24 5.49 11.31
CA ILE A 14 -4.28 5.53 10.28
C ILE A 14 -5.34 6.55 10.64
N ASP A 15 -5.67 7.43 9.68
CA ASP A 15 -6.82 8.30 9.77
C ASP A 15 -8.03 7.56 9.18
N PHE A 16 -8.81 6.91 10.05
CA PHE A 16 -9.96 6.11 9.62
C PHE A 16 -11.04 6.93 8.93
N ALA A 17 -11.14 8.22 9.23
CA ALA A 17 -12.14 9.09 8.59
C ALA A 17 -11.87 9.28 7.09
N SER A 18 -10.61 9.21 6.68
CA SER A 18 -10.20 9.37 5.27
C SER A 18 -9.74 8.07 4.61
N LEU A 19 -9.79 6.95 5.35
CA LEU A 19 -9.34 5.65 4.83
C LEU A 19 -10.14 5.26 3.59
N CYS A 20 -9.44 4.92 2.51
CA CYS A 20 -10.07 4.53 1.26
C CYS A 20 -9.24 3.51 0.49
N VAL A 21 -9.91 2.84 -0.43
CA VAL A 21 -9.28 1.95 -1.42
C VAL A 21 -9.53 2.58 -2.79
N ARG A 22 -8.46 2.75 -3.55
CA ARG A 22 -8.54 3.41 -4.85
C ARG A 22 -7.48 2.90 -5.81
N ALA A 23 -7.53 3.33 -7.05
CA ALA A 23 -6.42 3.12 -7.99
C ALA A 23 -5.29 4.09 -7.65
N ARG A 24 -4.09 3.82 -8.16
CA ARG A 24 -2.96 4.72 -7.96
C ARG A 24 -3.22 6.08 -8.59
N GLN A 25 -2.64 7.10 -7.99
CA GLN A 25 -2.70 8.48 -8.48
C GLN A 25 -1.28 8.99 -8.72
N THR A 26 -1.15 9.94 -9.65
CA THR A 26 0.13 10.60 -9.92
C THR A 26 0.68 11.22 -8.62
N GLY A 27 1.93 10.92 -8.34
CA GLY A 27 2.57 11.43 -7.13
C GLY A 27 2.50 10.51 -5.92
N ASP A 28 1.74 9.41 -5.99
CA ASP A 28 1.70 8.42 -4.92
C ASP A 28 3.09 7.84 -4.68
N ARG A 29 3.47 7.75 -3.42
CA ARG A 29 4.76 7.24 -3.01
C ARG A 29 4.62 6.22 -1.89
N LEU A 30 5.61 5.35 -1.79
CA LEU A 30 5.64 4.30 -0.78
C LEU A 30 7.09 4.09 -0.34
N ARG A 31 7.28 3.90 0.95
CA ARG A 31 8.59 3.58 1.52
C ARG A 31 8.55 2.17 2.08
N LEU A 32 9.20 1.23 1.40
CA LEU A 32 9.21 -0.18 1.80
C LEU A 32 10.33 -0.51 2.78
N THR A 33 11.48 0.15 2.62
CA THR A 33 12.64 -0.07 3.46
C THR A 33 13.27 1.26 3.84
N GLU A 34 14.00 1.27 4.95
CA GLU A 34 14.70 2.49 5.38
C GLU A 34 15.78 2.89 4.38
N LYS A 35 16.53 1.93 3.88
CA LYS A 35 17.62 2.18 2.92
C LYS A 35 17.13 2.61 1.55
N GLY A 36 16.00 2.06 1.12
CA GLY A 36 15.45 2.37 -0.20
C GLY A 36 14.80 3.74 -0.30
N GLY A 37 14.46 4.35 0.83
CA GLY A 37 13.76 5.62 0.85
C GLY A 37 12.37 5.54 0.23
N SER A 38 11.77 6.72 0.01
CA SER A 38 10.47 6.85 -0.62
C SER A 38 10.59 6.77 -2.13
N ARG A 39 9.75 5.97 -2.78
CA ARG A 39 9.72 5.82 -4.24
C ARG A 39 8.30 5.99 -4.75
N THR A 40 8.16 6.45 -6.00
CA THR A 40 6.83 6.54 -6.61
C THR A 40 6.26 5.14 -6.85
N LEU A 41 4.92 5.00 -6.80
CA LEU A 41 4.29 3.73 -7.11
C LEU A 41 4.60 3.29 -8.53
N LYS A 42 4.65 4.22 -9.46
CA LYS A 42 5.02 3.92 -10.85
C LYS A 42 6.37 3.22 -10.92
N LYS A 43 7.37 3.76 -10.21
CA LYS A 43 8.73 3.19 -10.19
C LYS A 43 8.73 1.79 -9.57
N LEU A 44 8.03 1.63 -8.44
CA LEU A 44 7.94 0.34 -7.76
C LEU A 44 7.25 -0.71 -8.63
N MET A 45 6.20 -0.33 -9.34
CA MET A 45 5.49 -1.24 -10.24
C MET A 45 6.35 -1.67 -11.42
N ILE A 46 7.14 -0.74 -11.97
CA ILE A 46 8.09 -1.05 -13.06
C ILE A 46 9.17 -2.00 -12.55
N ASP A 47 9.75 -1.71 -11.38
CA ASP A 47 10.79 -2.56 -10.77
C ASP A 47 10.31 -3.98 -10.49
N ARG A 48 9.02 -4.12 -10.18
CA ARG A 48 8.38 -5.42 -9.95
C ARG A 48 7.86 -6.08 -11.23
N LYS A 49 8.08 -5.45 -12.37
CA LYS A 49 7.66 -5.94 -13.68
C LYS A 49 6.17 -6.18 -13.78
N ILE A 50 5.37 -5.34 -13.12
CA ILE A 50 3.92 -5.40 -13.23
C ILE A 50 3.52 -4.86 -14.60
N PRO A 51 2.76 -5.63 -15.41
CA PRO A 51 2.33 -5.18 -16.73
C PRO A 51 1.55 -3.87 -16.67
N ALA A 52 1.76 -3.01 -17.67
CA ALA A 52 1.11 -1.69 -17.71
C ALA A 52 -0.42 -1.77 -17.55
N ALA A 53 -1.04 -2.78 -18.14
CA ALA A 53 -2.49 -2.99 -18.05
C ALA A 53 -2.97 -3.28 -16.62
N GLU A 54 -2.10 -3.80 -15.76
CA GLU A 54 -2.45 -4.13 -14.38
C GLU A 54 -2.16 -3.01 -13.40
N ARG A 55 -1.28 -2.07 -13.75
CA ARG A 55 -0.85 -1.02 -12.81
C ARG A 55 -2.00 -0.16 -12.29
N ASP A 56 -2.98 0.12 -13.13
CA ASP A 56 -4.10 0.99 -12.77
C ASP A 56 -5.26 0.26 -12.09
N VAL A 57 -5.21 -1.07 -12.03
CA VAL A 57 -6.26 -1.86 -11.37
C VAL A 57 -5.83 -2.44 -10.03
N LEU A 58 -4.57 -2.30 -9.66
CA LEU A 58 -4.11 -2.72 -8.33
C LEU A 58 -4.72 -1.83 -7.25
N ALA A 59 -5.15 -2.44 -6.15
CA ALA A 59 -5.73 -1.70 -5.04
C ALA A 59 -4.66 -0.92 -4.28
N VAL A 60 -4.92 0.36 -4.05
CA VAL A 60 -4.10 1.24 -3.21
C VAL A 60 -4.94 1.60 -1.99
N ILE A 61 -4.45 1.25 -0.80
CA ILE A 61 -5.10 1.63 0.45
C ILE A 61 -4.41 2.88 0.96
N ALA A 62 -5.18 3.94 1.17
CA ALA A 62 -4.64 5.25 1.53
C ALA A 62 -5.54 5.98 2.52
N ASP A 63 -4.97 6.97 3.19
CA ASP A 63 -5.68 7.92 4.03
C ASP A 63 -5.19 9.34 3.71
N ARG A 64 -5.60 10.31 4.52
CA ARG A 64 -5.20 11.72 4.36
C ARG A 64 -3.68 11.90 4.33
N SER A 65 -2.95 11.09 5.08
CA SER A 65 -1.49 11.21 5.20
C SER A 65 -0.73 10.57 4.05
N GLY A 66 -1.40 9.79 3.22
CA GLY A 66 -0.78 9.16 2.05
C GLY A 66 -1.09 7.68 1.94
N VAL A 67 -0.29 6.98 1.15
CA VAL A 67 -0.49 5.56 0.88
C VAL A 67 -0.11 4.73 2.10
N ILE A 68 -0.97 3.77 2.44
CA ILE A 68 -0.73 2.81 3.52
C ILE A 68 -0.13 1.52 2.97
N ALA A 69 -0.79 0.94 1.97
CA ALA A 69 -0.37 -0.32 1.37
C ALA A 69 -0.82 -0.41 -0.08
N VAL A 70 -0.12 -1.22 -0.85
CA VAL A 70 -0.44 -1.44 -2.27
C VAL A 70 -0.43 -2.93 -2.55
N GLN A 71 -1.49 -3.39 -3.20
CA GLN A 71 -1.62 -4.79 -3.62
C GLN A 71 -0.39 -5.25 -4.41
N ASP A 72 0.13 -6.42 -4.08
CA ASP A 72 1.29 -7.07 -4.71
C ASP A 72 2.63 -6.34 -4.55
N ILE A 73 2.66 -5.23 -3.79
CA ILE A 73 3.89 -4.46 -3.57
C ILE A 73 4.29 -4.45 -2.11
N GLY A 74 3.42 -3.99 -1.22
CA GLY A 74 3.73 -3.98 0.19
C GLY A 74 3.09 -2.82 0.95
N MET A 75 3.52 -2.64 2.20
CA MET A 75 3.00 -1.63 3.11
C MET A 75 4.08 -0.59 3.42
N ASP A 76 3.65 0.66 3.58
CA ASP A 76 4.55 1.75 3.93
C ASP A 76 5.15 1.55 5.32
N LEU A 77 6.43 1.85 5.43
CA LEU A 77 7.19 1.67 6.65
C LEU A 77 6.60 2.42 7.85
N SER A 78 6.06 3.61 7.61
CA SER A 78 5.47 4.45 8.65
C SER A 78 4.21 3.87 9.28
N ARG A 79 3.63 2.85 8.67
CA ARG A 79 2.39 2.22 9.12
C ARG A 79 2.61 0.89 9.84
N ARG A 80 3.86 0.50 10.07
CA ARG A 80 4.19 -0.77 10.70
C ARG A 80 3.58 -0.92 12.08
N PRO A 81 3.13 -2.15 12.47
CA PRO A 81 2.59 -2.37 13.80
C PRO A 81 3.60 -2.04 14.90
N GLY A 82 3.13 -1.34 15.93
CA GLY A 82 3.87 -1.10 17.15
C GLY A 82 3.24 -1.88 18.31
N ASN A 83 3.17 -1.24 19.48
CA ASN A 83 2.60 -1.85 20.67
C ASN A 83 1.09 -1.65 20.84
N GLY A 84 0.47 -0.87 19.96
CA GLY A 84 -0.95 -0.55 20.02
C GLY A 84 -1.82 -1.49 19.20
N ALA A 85 -3.06 -1.08 19.00
CA ALA A 85 -4.03 -1.83 18.20
C ALA A 85 -3.59 -1.91 16.74
N ARG A 86 -3.91 -3.04 16.11
CA ARG A 86 -3.53 -3.32 14.73
C ARG A 86 -4.77 -3.42 13.86
N LEU A 87 -4.65 -2.96 12.62
CA LEU A 87 -5.65 -3.18 11.58
C LEU A 87 -5.10 -4.21 10.60
N GLU A 88 -5.83 -5.31 10.43
CA GLU A 88 -5.51 -6.28 9.40
C GLU A 88 -6.22 -5.89 8.11
N ILE A 89 -5.45 -5.75 7.05
CA ILE A 89 -5.96 -5.41 5.71
C ILE A 89 -5.75 -6.64 4.83
N LYS A 90 -6.83 -7.17 4.28
CA LYS A 90 -6.76 -8.35 3.42
C LYS A 90 -7.33 -8.00 2.05
N ILE A 91 -6.51 -8.18 1.03
CA ILE A 91 -6.91 -7.93 -0.35
C ILE A 91 -6.98 -9.28 -1.06
N GLU A 92 -8.17 -9.63 -1.55
CA GLU A 92 -8.39 -10.84 -2.32
C GLU A 92 -8.74 -10.50 -3.76
N ARG A 93 -8.14 -11.24 -4.68
CA ARG A 93 -8.40 -11.08 -6.10
C ARG A 93 -8.57 -12.46 -6.73
N ASN A 94 -9.69 -12.64 -7.39
CA ASN A 94 -10.00 -13.89 -8.12
C ASN A 94 -9.66 -13.75 -9.59
#